data_d9e897b87ebea93c6909505f84cd8684
#
_entry.id   d9e897b87ebea93c6909505f84cd8684
#
_cell.length_a   1.000
_cell.length_b   1.000
_cell.length_c   1.000
_cell.angle_alpha   90.00
_cell.angle_beta   90.00
_cell.angle_gamma   90.00
#
_symmetry.space_group_name_H-M   'P 1'
#
loop_
_entity.id
_entity.type
_entity.pdbx_description
1 polymer ?
#
loop_
_entity_poly.entity_id
_entity_poly.type
_entity_poly.pdbx_seq_one_letter_code
_entity_poly.pdbx_strand_id
1 'polypeptide(L)'
;IDAQLPLDLHADENMRSDSSDLEHLADVVIRDGVTHQMNASHCVSLSTRSENDIDRIAAKIATAGITVTALPQTNLFLQERGVSTNPARAITPIHRLQQAGVVVAGGADNLQDPFNLVGRGDPLEIATLLMISAHSTAHQAIQMVSSNSHKAVHGVTSSLAVGEPADFTAIPATNLRESIAMGPPDRIVVYGGVVIDNQIRNRK
;
A
#
# COMPACT_ATOMS: atom_id res chain seq x y z
N ILE A 1 -15.36 7.13 -17.21
CA ILE A 1 -14.56 8.20 -17.86
C ILE A 1 -15.33 9.52 -17.78
N ASP A 2 -16.60 9.55 -18.11
CA ASP A 2 -17.39 10.80 -18.20
C ASP A 2 -17.57 11.51 -16.85
N ALA A 3 -17.59 10.76 -15.73
CA ALA A 3 -17.76 11.33 -14.40
C ALA A 3 -16.47 11.91 -13.81
N GLN A 4 -15.30 11.60 -14.38
CA GLN A 4 -13.96 12.01 -13.89
C GLN A 4 -13.73 11.73 -12.40
N LEU A 5 -14.40 10.70 -11.86
CA LEU A 5 -14.22 10.29 -10.48
C LEU A 5 -12.94 9.47 -10.32
N PRO A 6 -12.24 9.58 -9.18
CA PRO A 6 -11.15 8.67 -8.88
C PRO A 6 -11.66 7.23 -8.78
N LEU A 7 -10.83 6.27 -9.21
CA LEU A 7 -11.13 4.85 -9.18
C LEU A 7 -10.14 4.12 -8.28
N ASP A 8 -10.65 3.21 -7.47
CA ASP A 8 -9.89 2.22 -6.72
C ASP A 8 -10.42 0.83 -7.07
N LEU A 9 -9.59 -0.01 -7.64
CA LEU A 9 -9.98 -1.30 -8.18
C LEU A 9 -9.16 -2.41 -7.54
N HIS A 10 -9.83 -3.49 -7.12
CA HIS A 10 -9.15 -4.74 -6.78
C HIS A 10 -8.75 -5.44 -8.09
N ALA A 11 -7.48 -5.71 -8.26
CA ALA A 11 -6.92 -6.30 -9.47
C ALA A 11 -5.94 -7.42 -9.13
N ASP A 12 -6.03 -8.52 -9.87
CA ASP A 12 -5.05 -9.61 -9.81
C ASP A 12 -4.81 -10.16 -8.39
N GLU A 13 -5.87 -10.27 -7.58
CA GLU A 13 -5.84 -10.77 -6.20
C GLU A 13 -5.77 -12.30 -6.15
N ASN A 14 -4.90 -12.90 -6.92
CA ASN A 14 -4.73 -14.34 -6.97
C ASN A 14 -3.28 -14.72 -7.29
N MET A 15 -2.98 -16.04 -7.26
CA MET A 15 -1.65 -16.60 -7.50
C MET A 15 -1.46 -17.12 -8.93
N ARG A 16 -2.28 -16.70 -9.88
CA ARG A 16 -2.24 -17.17 -11.27
C ARG A 16 -1.37 -16.26 -12.11
N SER A 17 -0.39 -16.81 -12.78
CA SER A 17 0.51 -16.05 -13.68
C SER A 17 -0.18 -15.56 -14.97
N ASP A 18 -1.36 -16.07 -15.31
CA ASP A 18 -2.15 -15.66 -16.47
C ASP A 18 -3.19 -14.56 -16.15
N SER A 19 -3.32 -14.15 -14.89
CA SER A 19 -4.19 -13.02 -14.50
C SER A 19 -3.56 -11.71 -14.98
N SER A 20 -4.32 -10.85 -15.65
CA SER A 20 -3.81 -9.67 -16.35
C SER A 20 -4.69 -8.42 -16.23
N ASP A 21 -5.50 -8.35 -15.16
CA ASP A 21 -6.44 -7.25 -14.98
C ASP A 21 -5.72 -5.90 -14.84
N LEU A 22 -4.62 -5.87 -14.09
CA LEU A 22 -3.79 -4.68 -13.92
C LEU A 22 -3.15 -4.22 -15.23
N GLU A 23 -2.61 -5.15 -16.03
CA GLU A 23 -2.03 -4.83 -17.33
C GLU A 23 -3.11 -4.31 -18.28
N HIS A 24 -4.28 -4.95 -18.30
CA HIS A 24 -5.41 -4.52 -19.12
C HIS A 24 -5.91 -3.13 -18.71
N LEU A 25 -6.01 -2.85 -17.42
CA LEU A 25 -6.34 -1.53 -16.90
C LEU A 25 -5.37 -0.47 -17.43
N ALA A 26 -4.07 -0.73 -17.35
CA ALA A 26 -3.05 0.19 -17.84
C ALA A 26 -3.16 0.43 -19.35
N ASP A 27 -3.43 -0.62 -20.14
CA ASP A 27 -3.63 -0.51 -21.59
C ASP A 27 -4.88 0.35 -21.92
N VAL A 28 -5.98 0.20 -21.18
CA VAL A 28 -7.18 1.03 -21.34
C VAL A 28 -6.91 2.49 -20.99
N VAL A 29 -6.24 2.74 -19.84
CA VAL A 29 -5.91 4.10 -19.40
C VAL A 29 -5.03 4.82 -20.43
N ILE A 30 -4.00 4.15 -20.95
CA ILE A 30 -3.10 4.72 -21.96
C ILE A 30 -3.84 4.96 -23.28
N ARG A 31 -4.58 3.96 -23.77
CA ARG A 31 -5.31 4.03 -25.04
C ARG A 31 -6.34 5.15 -25.06
N ASP A 32 -7.10 5.30 -23.98
CA ASP A 32 -8.23 6.23 -23.90
C ASP A 32 -7.84 7.59 -23.31
N GLY A 33 -6.55 7.78 -22.96
CA GLY A 33 -6.04 9.04 -22.42
C GLY A 33 -6.68 9.44 -21.09
N VAL A 34 -6.97 8.48 -20.22
CA VAL A 34 -7.63 8.73 -18.93
C VAL A 34 -6.66 9.47 -18.00
N THR A 35 -7.07 10.60 -17.45
CA THR A 35 -6.20 11.49 -16.64
C THR A 35 -6.63 11.59 -15.17
N HIS A 36 -7.80 11.08 -14.79
CA HIS A 36 -8.21 11.09 -13.39
C HIS A 36 -7.48 10.00 -12.60
N GLN A 37 -7.42 10.21 -11.29
CA GLN A 37 -6.70 9.34 -10.37
C GLN A 37 -7.19 7.89 -10.44
N MET A 38 -6.24 6.96 -10.50
CA MET A 38 -6.50 5.53 -10.42
C MET A 38 -5.57 4.84 -9.45
N ASN A 39 -6.12 3.94 -8.66
CA ASN A 39 -5.40 3.02 -7.80
C ASN A 39 -5.81 1.58 -8.13
N ALA A 40 -4.86 0.67 -8.09
CA ALA A 40 -5.11 -0.77 -8.18
C ALA A 40 -4.58 -1.45 -6.92
N SER A 41 -5.45 -2.19 -6.24
CA SER A 41 -5.14 -2.87 -4.99
C SER A 41 -4.79 -4.34 -5.23
N HIS A 42 -4.03 -4.96 -4.32
CA HIS A 42 -3.50 -6.33 -4.35
C HIS A 42 -2.40 -6.55 -5.38
N CYS A 43 -2.72 -6.74 -6.64
CA CYS A 43 -1.78 -6.97 -7.76
C CYS A 43 -0.76 -8.10 -7.49
N VAL A 44 -1.19 -9.15 -6.79
CA VAL A 44 -0.33 -10.25 -6.32
C VAL A 44 0.13 -11.13 -7.46
N SER A 45 -0.75 -11.43 -8.43
CA SER A 45 -0.43 -12.32 -9.54
C SER A 45 0.75 -11.85 -10.38
N LEU A 46 1.01 -10.53 -10.39
CA LEU A 46 2.17 -9.96 -11.06
C LEU A 46 3.49 -10.55 -10.55
N SER A 47 3.58 -10.88 -9.24
CA SER A 47 4.78 -11.49 -8.65
C SER A 47 5.03 -12.94 -9.06
N THR A 48 4.06 -13.60 -9.71
CA THR A 48 4.20 -14.98 -10.21
C THR A 48 4.71 -15.05 -11.64
N ARG A 49 4.97 -13.91 -12.28
CA ARG A 49 5.44 -13.80 -13.66
C ARG A 49 6.96 -13.78 -13.76
N SER A 50 7.48 -13.86 -14.98
CA SER A 50 8.91 -13.66 -15.23
C SER A 50 9.33 -12.22 -14.88
N GLU A 51 10.60 -12.02 -14.52
CA GLU A 51 11.13 -10.69 -14.22
C GLU A 51 10.94 -9.71 -15.38
N ASN A 52 11.16 -10.17 -16.61
CA ASN A 52 10.97 -9.35 -17.80
C ASN A 52 9.51 -8.91 -17.99
N ASP A 53 8.54 -9.79 -17.69
CA ASP A 53 7.12 -9.45 -17.75
C ASP A 53 6.75 -8.46 -16.67
N ILE A 54 7.26 -8.65 -15.45
CA ILE A 54 7.04 -7.71 -14.35
C ILE A 54 7.54 -6.33 -14.73
N ASP A 55 8.75 -6.21 -15.25
CA ASP A 55 9.36 -4.92 -15.63
C ASP A 55 8.59 -4.24 -16.78
N ARG A 56 8.18 -5.02 -17.78
CA ARG A 56 7.37 -4.53 -18.90
C ARG A 56 6.01 -3.98 -18.44
N ILE A 57 5.34 -4.72 -17.57
CA ILE A 57 4.03 -4.33 -17.03
C ILE A 57 4.19 -3.15 -16.07
N ALA A 58 5.21 -3.13 -15.22
CA ALA A 58 5.49 -2.02 -14.33
C ALA A 58 5.72 -0.70 -15.10
N ALA A 59 6.42 -0.75 -16.23
CA ALA A 59 6.60 0.41 -17.10
C ALA A 59 5.28 0.92 -17.69
N LYS A 60 4.35 0.02 -18.06
CA LYS A 60 3.00 0.41 -18.51
C LYS A 60 2.21 1.09 -17.39
N ILE A 61 2.23 0.53 -16.19
CA ILE A 61 1.54 1.07 -15.00
C ILE A 61 2.07 2.47 -14.70
N ALA A 62 3.39 2.67 -14.73
CA ALA A 62 4.01 3.97 -14.55
C ALA A 62 3.57 4.98 -15.62
N THR A 63 3.53 4.56 -16.90
CA THR A 63 3.07 5.38 -18.02
C THR A 63 1.58 5.76 -17.87
N ALA A 64 0.76 4.83 -17.38
CA ALA A 64 -0.66 5.07 -17.11
C ALA A 64 -0.90 5.97 -15.88
N GLY A 65 0.12 6.24 -15.05
CA GLY A 65 -0.03 7.02 -13.82
C GLY A 65 -0.85 6.32 -12.74
N ILE A 66 -1.02 5.00 -12.83
CA ILE A 66 -1.77 4.22 -11.85
C ILE A 66 -0.91 4.05 -10.59
N THR A 67 -1.49 4.32 -9.43
CA THR A 67 -0.91 3.94 -8.13
C THR A 67 -1.25 2.49 -7.80
N VAL A 68 -0.40 1.81 -7.04
CA VAL A 68 -0.64 0.42 -6.61
C VAL A 68 -0.65 0.35 -5.10
N THR A 69 -1.67 -0.29 -4.51
CA THR A 69 -1.73 -0.52 -3.06
C THR A 69 -1.46 -1.98 -2.74
N ALA A 70 -0.33 -2.25 -2.09
CA ALA A 70 0.00 -3.57 -1.56
C ALA A 70 -0.76 -3.82 -0.26
N LEU A 71 -1.39 -4.98 -0.14
CA LEU A 71 -2.24 -5.39 0.98
C LEU A 71 -1.70 -6.68 1.64
N PRO A 72 -0.49 -6.64 2.23
CA PRO A 72 0.22 -7.85 2.66
C PRO A 72 -0.54 -8.64 3.71
N GLN A 73 -1.27 -7.98 4.59
CA GLN A 73 -1.99 -8.62 5.69
C GLN A 73 -3.06 -9.59 5.17
N THR A 74 -3.97 -9.11 4.34
CA THR A 74 -5.03 -9.93 3.75
C THR A 74 -4.46 -10.95 2.77
N ASN A 75 -3.55 -10.55 1.89
CA ASN A 75 -3.00 -11.46 0.89
C ASN A 75 -2.28 -12.66 1.51
N LEU A 76 -1.40 -12.43 2.49
CA LEU A 76 -0.66 -13.50 3.17
C LEU A 76 -1.59 -14.42 3.97
N PHE A 77 -2.67 -13.89 4.55
CA PHE A 77 -3.63 -14.68 5.31
C PHE A 77 -4.49 -15.59 4.42
N LEU A 78 -4.90 -15.11 3.23
CA LEU A 78 -5.83 -15.84 2.34
C LEU A 78 -5.14 -16.89 1.47
N GLN A 79 -3.86 -16.68 1.12
CA GLN A 79 -3.16 -17.53 0.15
C GLN A 79 -2.98 -18.96 0.63
N GLU A 80 -3.33 -19.93 -0.22
CA GLU A 80 -3.09 -21.37 -0.08
C GLU A 80 -3.41 -21.95 1.30
N ARG A 81 -4.52 -21.53 1.91
CA ARG A 81 -4.93 -21.95 3.26
C ARG A 81 -5.13 -23.45 3.41
N GLY A 82 -5.40 -24.17 2.32
CA GLY A 82 -5.55 -25.63 2.30
C GLY A 82 -4.28 -26.40 1.96
N VAL A 83 -3.17 -25.73 1.68
CA VAL A 83 -1.91 -26.36 1.27
C VAL A 83 -1.03 -26.56 2.49
N SER A 84 -0.73 -27.82 2.84
CA SER A 84 0.06 -28.16 4.02
C SER A 84 1.57 -28.20 3.79
N THR A 85 2.02 -28.37 2.53
CA THR A 85 3.43 -28.53 2.20
C THR A 85 3.89 -27.39 1.31
N ASN A 86 4.81 -26.57 1.82
CA ASN A 86 5.44 -25.45 1.12
C ASN A 86 4.41 -24.49 0.47
N PRO A 87 3.42 -23.97 1.22
CA PRO A 87 2.41 -23.08 0.67
C PRO A 87 3.06 -21.77 0.19
N ALA A 88 2.69 -21.32 -1.00
CA ALA A 88 3.16 -20.05 -1.51
C ALA A 88 2.68 -18.86 -0.65
N ARG A 89 3.52 -17.83 -0.54
CA ARG A 89 3.23 -16.58 0.15
C ARG A 89 3.77 -15.44 -0.70
N ALA A 90 2.98 -14.99 -1.65
CA ALA A 90 3.35 -13.91 -2.54
C ALA A 90 2.64 -12.59 -2.15
N ILE A 91 3.29 -11.51 -2.46
CA ILE A 91 2.73 -10.16 -2.36
C ILE A 91 3.00 -9.41 -3.66
N THR A 92 2.41 -8.25 -3.80
CA THR A 92 2.72 -7.26 -4.85
C THR A 92 4.24 -7.13 -5.04
N PRO A 93 4.79 -7.16 -6.27
CA PRO A 93 6.23 -7.04 -6.52
C PRO A 93 6.72 -5.59 -6.34
N ILE A 94 6.69 -5.10 -5.10
CA ILE A 94 6.86 -3.71 -4.69
C ILE A 94 8.12 -3.07 -5.29
N HIS A 95 9.27 -3.73 -5.17
CA HIS A 95 10.54 -3.15 -5.62
C HIS A 95 10.58 -2.93 -7.14
N ARG A 96 10.04 -3.88 -7.92
CA ARG A 96 9.99 -3.75 -9.38
C ARG A 96 9.08 -2.61 -9.82
N LEU A 97 7.92 -2.47 -9.18
CA LEU A 97 7.00 -1.36 -9.41
C LEU A 97 7.66 -0.01 -9.06
N GLN A 98 8.30 0.09 -7.90
CA GLN A 98 9.00 1.31 -7.47
C GLN A 98 10.17 1.66 -8.39
N GLN A 99 10.94 0.68 -8.86
CA GLN A 99 12.03 0.90 -9.82
C GLN A 99 11.53 1.44 -11.16
N ALA A 100 10.34 1.05 -11.60
CA ALA A 100 9.69 1.60 -12.79
C ALA A 100 9.05 2.99 -12.56
N GLY A 101 9.08 3.54 -11.34
CA GLY A 101 8.49 4.83 -11.00
C GLY A 101 7.03 4.79 -10.56
N VAL A 102 6.46 3.59 -10.36
CA VAL A 102 5.10 3.44 -9.83
C VAL A 102 5.08 3.85 -8.35
N VAL A 103 4.10 4.65 -7.95
CA VAL A 103 3.84 4.94 -6.54
C VAL A 103 3.15 3.73 -5.93
N VAL A 104 3.83 3.10 -4.96
CA VAL A 104 3.27 1.96 -4.23
C VAL A 104 2.88 2.41 -2.83
N ALA A 105 1.62 2.21 -2.47
CA ALA A 105 1.05 2.39 -1.13
C ALA A 105 0.96 1.06 -0.39
N GLY A 106 0.73 1.12 0.93
CA GLY A 106 0.45 -0.03 1.77
C GLY A 106 -0.84 0.15 2.56
N GLY A 107 -1.66 -0.88 2.60
CA GLY A 107 -2.94 -0.89 3.30
C GLY A 107 -3.21 -2.18 4.07
N ALA A 108 -4.21 -2.15 4.95
CA ALA A 108 -4.62 -3.30 5.77
C ALA A 108 -5.63 -4.20 5.06
N ASP A 109 -6.56 -3.59 4.30
CA ASP A 109 -7.72 -4.25 3.72
C ASP A 109 -8.65 -4.79 4.82
N ASN A 110 -8.86 -6.11 4.93
CA ASN A 110 -9.76 -6.71 5.90
C ASN A 110 -9.27 -6.55 7.35
N LEU A 111 -10.22 -6.28 8.26
CA LEU A 111 -9.96 -6.06 9.69
C LEU A 111 -10.90 -6.90 10.55
N GLN A 112 -10.36 -7.94 11.20
CA GLN A 112 -11.10 -8.79 12.15
C GLN A 112 -12.41 -9.36 11.58
N ASP A 113 -12.36 -9.81 10.34
CA ASP A 113 -13.42 -10.45 9.59
C ASP A 113 -12.99 -11.85 9.08
N PRO A 114 -13.84 -12.61 8.37
CA PRO A 114 -13.49 -13.95 7.88
C PRO A 114 -12.28 -13.99 6.94
N PHE A 115 -11.91 -12.88 6.32
CA PHE A 115 -10.80 -12.76 5.37
C PHE A 115 -9.49 -12.30 6.03
N ASN A 116 -9.56 -11.75 7.25
CA ASN A 116 -8.41 -11.43 8.10
C ASN A 116 -8.81 -11.33 9.57
N LEU A 117 -8.51 -12.36 10.35
CA LEU A 117 -9.00 -12.48 11.73
C LEU A 117 -8.32 -11.55 12.75
N VAL A 118 -7.16 -10.97 12.43
CA VAL A 118 -6.29 -10.33 13.45
C VAL A 118 -5.86 -8.89 13.12
N GLY A 119 -6.31 -8.29 12.04
CA GLY A 119 -5.92 -6.93 11.65
C GLY A 119 -6.31 -5.87 12.69
N ARG A 120 -5.41 -4.92 12.95
CA ARG A 120 -5.62 -3.81 13.89
C ARG A 120 -5.92 -2.47 13.21
N GLY A 121 -5.76 -2.37 11.88
CA GLY A 121 -5.86 -1.11 11.15
C GLY A 121 -4.75 -0.10 11.49
N ASP A 122 -3.65 -0.57 12.09
CA ASP A 122 -2.50 0.26 12.45
C ASP A 122 -1.52 0.33 11.28
N PRO A 123 -1.21 1.52 10.72
CA PRO A 123 -0.23 1.66 9.64
C PRO A 123 1.15 1.09 9.98
N LEU A 124 1.57 1.10 11.25
CA LEU A 124 2.85 0.51 11.65
C LEU A 124 2.83 -1.02 11.60
N GLU A 125 1.67 -1.67 11.78
CA GLU A 125 1.51 -3.10 11.55
C GLU A 125 1.75 -3.45 10.08
N ILE A 126 1.16 -2.66 9.17
CA ILE A 126 1.37 -2.84 7.73
C ILE A 126 2.82 -2.56 7.35
N ALA A 127 3.44 -1.51 7.89
CA ALA A 127 4.85 -1.23 7.67
C ALA A 127 5.75 -2.41 8.11
N THR A 128 5.43 -3.07 9.24
CA THR A 128 6.12 -4.28 9.69
C THR A 128 6.01 -5.41 8.67
N LEU A 129 4.80 -5.66 8.17
CA LEU A 129 4.57 -6.70 7.16
C LEU A 129 5.30 -6.40 5.85
N LEU A 130 5.31 -5.14 5.40
CA LEU A 130 6.05 -4.72 4.21
C LEU A 130 7.57 -4.90 4.37
N MET A 131 8.12 -4.66 5.56
CA MET A 131 9.54 -4.93 5.83
C MET A 131 9.85 -6.43 5.82
N ILE A 132 8.98 -7.26 6.38
CA ILE A 132 9.19 -8.71 6.49
C ILE A 132 8.96 -9.40 5.15
N SER A 133 7.87 -9.11 4.47
CA SER A 133 7.45 -9.84 3.27
C SER A 133 8.04 -9.31 1.97
N ALA A 134 8.32 -7.99 1.89
CA ALA A 134 8.89 -7.34 0.71
C ALA A 134 10.35 -6.91 0.89
N HIS A 135 10.97 -7.13 2.05
CA HIS A 135 12.30 -6.63 2.37
C HIS A 135 12.46 -5.10 2.19
N SER A 136 11.37 -4.34 2.39
CA SER A 136 11.41 -2.88 2.31
C SER A 136 12.23 -2.30 3.45
N THR A 137 12.94 -1.22 3.21
CA THR A 137 13.58 -0.45 4.29
C THR A 137 12.53 0.22 5.17
N ALA A 138 12.87 0.58 6.41
CA ALA A 138 11.95 1.30 7.30
C ALA A 138 11.42 2.60 6.67
N HIS A 139 12.28 3.32 5.93
CA HIS A 139 11.88 4.53 5.24
C HIS A 139 10.84 4.26 4.14
N GLN A 140 11.08 3.27 3.28
CA GLN A 140 10.13 2.87 2.24
C GLN A 140 8.80 2.40 2.85
N ALA A 141 8.85 1.59 3.91
CA ALA A 141 7.65 1.08 4.57
C ALA A 141 6.80 2.23 5.14
N ILE A 142 7.41 3.20 5.81
CA ILE A 142 6.70 4.39 6.32
C ILE A 142 6.14 5.24 5.18
N GLN A 143 6.90 5.47 4.11
CA GLN A 143 6.38 6.19 2.95
C GLN A 143 5.14 5.50 2.35
N MET A 144 5.17 4.17 2.22
CA MET A 144 4.04 3.40 1.67
C MET A 144 2.78 3.51 2.52
N VAL A 145 2.89 3.59 3.86
CA VAL A 145 1.72 3.69 4.76
C VAL A 145 1.38 5.14 5.17
N SER A 146 2.02 6.14 4.58
CA SER A 146 1.78 7.56 4.86
C SER A 146 1.62 8.36 3.57
N SER A 147 2.67 9.03 3.08
CA SER A 147 2.60 9.92 1.92
C SER A 147 2.12 9.24 0.63
N ASN A 148 2.53 7.98 0.40
CA ASN A 148 2.07 7.24 -0.77
C ASN A 148 0.61 6.80 -0.63
N SER A 149 0.17 6.37 0.56
CA SER A 149 -1.25 6.09 0.82
C SER A 149 -2.11 7.34 0.67
N HIS A 150 -1.63 8.49 1.16
CA HIS A 150 -2.32 9.76 0.94
C HIS A 150 -2.47 10.06 -0.57
N LYS A 151 -1.41 9.84 -1.34
CA LYS A 151 -1.46 10.02 -2.80
C LYS A 151 -2.41 9.02 -3.47
N ALA A 152 -2.43 7.77 -3.04
CA ALA A 152 -3.35 6.75 -3.57
C ALA A 152 -4.83 7.12 -3.33
N VAL A 153 -5.15 7.75 -2.20
CA VAL A 153 -6.53 8.13 -1.84
C VAL A 153 -6.93 9.49 -2.43
N HIS A 154 -6.02 10.48 -2.38
CA HIS A 154 -6.36 11.88 -2.68
C HIS A 154 -5.74 12.42 -3.99
N GLY A 155 -4.92 11.63 -4.68
CA GLY A 155 -4.23 12.03 -5.92
C GLY A 155 -3.03 12.96 -5.70
N VAL A 156 -2.85 13.48 -4.49
CA VAL A 156 -1.78 14.41 -4.12
C VAL A 156 -0.92 13.85 -2.99
N THR A 157 0.35 14.22 -2.97
CA THR A 157 1.27 13.83 -1.89
C THR A 157 1.07 14.77 -0.71
N SER A 158 0.99 14.25 0.52
CA SER A 158 1.03 15.06 1.73
C SER A 158 2.49 15.39 2.12
N SER A 159 2.70 16.55 2.72
CA SER A 159 4.00 16.95 3.28
C SER A 159 3.80 17.80 4.54
N LEU A 160 4.86 17.98 5.32
CA LEU A 160 4.89 18.93 6.45
C LEU A 160 5.58 20.24 6.07
N ALA A 161 5.55 20.62 4.79
CA ALA A 161 6.11 21.89 4.34
C ALA A 161 5.25 23.07 4.82
N VAL A 162 5.89 24.24 4.92
CA VAL A 162 5.18 25.48 5.30
C VAL A 162 4.10 25.80 4.26
N GLY A 163 2.86 25.99 4.73
CA GLY A 163 1.70 26.25 3.88
C GLY A 163 0.83 25.01 3.60
N GLU A 164 1.33 23.81 3.91
CA GLU A 164 0.56 22.57 3.81
C GLU A 164 -0.31 22.32 5.06
N PRO A 165 -1.39 21.53 4.97
CA PRO A 165 -2.14 21.08 6.13
C PRO A 165 -1.26 20.41 7.17
N ALA A 166 -1.44 20.75 8.43
CA ALA A 166 -0.72 20.14 9.53
C ALA A 166 -1.37 18.79 9.92
N ASP A 167 -1.14 17.77 9.07
CA ASP A 167 -1.64 16.41 9.25
C ASP A 167 -0.45 15.49 9.53
N PHE A 168 -0.30 15.07 10.78
CA PHE A 168 0.82 14.19 11.18
C PHE A 168 0.51 13.37 12.42
N THR A 169 1.29 12.30 12.59
CA THR A 169 1.32 11.52 13.83
C THR A 169 2.72 11.59 14.44
N ALA A 170 2.81 12.08 15.68
CA ALA A 170 4.04 12.02 16.47
C ALA A 170 4.08 10.71 17.26
N ILE A 171 5.19 9.97 17.09
CA ILE A 171 5.39 8.64 17.66
C ILE A 171 6.61 8.69 18.59
N PRO A 172 6.52 8.22 19.85
CA PRO A 172 7.64 8.21 20.80
C PRO A 172 8.63 7.09 20.45
N ALA A 173 9.54 7.38 19.53
CA ALA A 173 10.60 6.48 19.10
C ALA A 173 11.83 7.30 18.69
N THR A 174 13.03 6.71 18.80
CA THR A 174 14.29 7.38 18.45
C THR A 174 14.59 7.38 16.96
N ASN A 175 13.96 6.45 16.21
CA ASN A 175 14.12 6.32 14.77
C ASN A 175 12.95 5.54 14.16
N LEU A 176 12.83 5.56 12.81
CA LEU A 176 11.73 4.91 12.09
C LEU A 176 11.66 3.39 12.31
N ARG A 177 12.80 2.71 12.39
CA ARG A 177 12.82 1.25 12.63
C ARG A 177 12.27 0.91 14.01
N GLU A 178 12.61 1.69 15.02
CA GLU A 178 12.08 1.50 16.37
C GLU A 178 10.57 1.78 16.40
N SER A 179 10.09 2.84 15.76
CA SER A 179 8.65 3.13 15.69
C SER A 179 7.85 1.98 15.07
N ILE A 180 8.37 1.36 14.02
CA ILE A 180 7.73 0.20 13.36
C ILE A 180 7.79 -1.03 14.27
N ALA A 181 8.98 -1.36 14.80
CA ALA A 181 9.19 -2.58 15.59
C ALA A 181 8.39 -2.59 16.89
N MET A 182 8.29 -1.45 17.55
CA MET A 182 7.60 -1.34 18.84
C MET A 182 6.12 -1.01 18.70
N GLY A 183 5.72 -0.36 17.61
CA GLY A 183 4.33 0.04 17.37
C GLY A 183 3.69 0.76 18.57
N PRO A 184 4.35 1.75 19.21
CA PRO A 184 3.91 2.28 20.48
C PRO A 184 2.50 2.86 20.37
N PRO A 185 1.60 2.58 21.33
CA PRO A 185 0.26 3.14 21.33
C PRO A 185 0.20 4.61 21.73
N ASP A 186 1.25 5.10 22.42
CA ASP A 186 1.35 6.47 22.92
C ASP A 186 1.68 7.43 21.77
N ARG A 187 0.66 7.88 21.06
CA ARG A 187 0.81 8.73 19.87
C ARG A 187 0.04 10.04 20.07
N ILE A 188 0.49 11.07 19.36
CA ILE A 188 -0.27 12.32 19.19
C ILE A 188 -0.65 12.39 17.72
N VAL A 189 -1.95 12.42 17.45
CA VAL A 189 -2.49 12.55 16.09
C VAL A 189 -3.01 13.96 15.90
N VAL A 190 -2.50 14.62 14.86
CA VAL A 190 -2.91 15.98 14.47
C VAL A 190 -3.53 15.88 13.07
N TYR A 191 -4.72 16.50 12.92
CA TYR A 191 -5.43 16.59 11.65
C TYR A 191 -5.94 18.02 11.47
N GLY A 192 -5.63 18.64 10.33
CA GLY A 192 -5.96 20.04 10.08
C GLY A 192 -5.42 21.01 11.15
N GLY A 193 -4.26 20.71 11.75
CA GLY A 193 -3.68 21.50 12.83
C GLY A 193 -4.32 21.29 14.21
N VAL A 194 -5.29 20.40 14.33
CA VAL A 194 -6.00 20.10 15.59
C VAL A 194 -5.53 18.74 16.13
N VAL A 195 -5.22 18.67 17.41
CA VAL A 195 -4.91 17.40 18.08
C VAL A 195 -6.22 16.63 18.26
N ILE A 196 -6.39 15.55 17.47
CA ILE A 196 -7.59 14.69 17.51
C ILE A 196 -7.42 13.50 18.44
N ASP A 197 -6.19 13.05 18.69
CA ASP A 197 -5.89 12.01 19.68
C ASP A 197 -4.56 12.32 20.38
N ASN A 198 -4.52 12.06 21.70
CA ASN A 198 -3.33 12.24 22.52
C ASN A 198 -3.26 11.16 23.59
N GLN A 199 -2.80 10.00 23.22
CA GLN A 199 -2.67 8.85 24.11
C GLN A 199 -1.62 9.06 25.22
N ILE A 200 -0.66 9.98 25.02
CA ILE A 200 0.37 10.31 26.02
C ILE A 200 -0.25 10.94 27.28
N ARG A 201 -1.28 11.79 27.12
CA ARG A 201 -1.96 12.48 28.23
C ARG A 201 -2.95 11.59 28.99
N ASN A 202 -3.42 10.52 28.39
CA ASN A 202 -4.47 9.65 28.96
C ASN A 202 -3.93 8.57 29.89
N ARG A 203 -2.61 8.45 30.05
CA ARG A 203 -1.94 7.55 31.01
C ARG A 203 -1.64 8.33 32.30
N LYS A 204 -2.67 8.56 33.12
CA LYS A 204 -2.53 9.00 34.52
C LYS A 204 -3.03 7.90 35.45
#